data_81ab5d79b68fb4359fdcded375b531dd
#
_entry.id   81ab5d79b68fb4359fdcded375b531dd
#
_cell.length_a   1.000
_cell.length_b   1.000
_cell.length_c   1.000
_cell.angle_alpha   90.00
_cell.angle_beta   90.00
_cell.angle_gamma   90.00
#
_symmetry.space_group_name_H-M   'P 1'
#
loop_
_entity.id
_entity.type
_entity.pdbx_description
1 polymer ?
#
loop_
_entity_poly.entity_id
_entity_poly.type
_entity_poly.pdbx_seq_one_letter_code
_entity_poly.pdbx_strand_id
1 'polypeptide(L)'
;MSSSFSRNMKLLGEALNENAEKIIREAAIAASGEAIQRTPVKTGKARINWKVSFGTFKPGERKGPDTGRAEANRQLASTEALINAANRIKGWRIGSGSIIIGNSVGYIADLDRGTSRQAMAGMSKFAIAAAQDVLRKGKLLKKNG
;
A
#
# COMPACT_ATOMS: atom_id res chain seq x y z
N MET A 1 26.58 17.62 30.39
CA MET A 1 27.15 18.00 29.07
C MET A 1 27.07 16.82 28.14
N SER A 2 26.31 16.91 27.07
CA SER A 2 26.32 15.84 26.09
C SER A 2 27.64 15.88 25.34
N SER A 3 28.36 14.79 25.36
CA SER A 3 29.60 14.65 24.59
C SER A 3 29.32 14.72 23.09
N SER A 4 30.33 15.05 22.29
CA SER A 4 30.21 14.96 20.82
C SER A 4 29.86 13.57 20.38
N PHE A 5 30.26 12.52 21.12
CA PHE A 5 29.87 11.14 20.87
C PHE A 5 28.35 10.95 20.96
N SER A 6 27.73 11.42 22.05
CA SER A 6 26.26 11.32 22.21
C SER A 6 25.50 12.05 21.11
N ARG A 7 25.97 13.22 20.70
CA ARG A 7 25.37 13.97 19.60
C ARG A 7 25.49 13.21 18.26
N ASN A 8 26.67 12.65 18.00
CA ASN A 8 26.90 11.88 16.77
C ASN A 8 26.04 10.63 16.71
N MET A 9 25.86 9.94 17.85
CA MET A 9 24.99 8.77 17.93
C MET A 9 23.53 9.13 17.67
N LYS A 10 23.08 10.28 18.19
CA LYS A 10 21.72 10.78 17.93
C LYS A 10 21.51 11.07 16.44
N LEU A 11 22.44 11.78 15.82
CA LEU A 11 22.37 12.11 14.39
C LEU A 11 22.38 10.86 13.52
N LEU A 12 23.19 9.86 13.88
CA LEU A 12 23.21 8.57 13.17
C LEU A 12 21.87 7.85 13.30
N GLY A 13 21.29 7.82 14.51
CA GLY A 13 19.99 7.21 14.75
C GLY A 13 18.87 7.88 13.95
N GLU A 14 18.86 9.19 13.88
CA GLU A 14 17.90 9.95 13.05
C GLU A 14 18.05 9.61 11.57
N ALA A 15 19.27 9.54 11.06
CA ALA A 15 19.55 9.18 9.67
C ALA A 15 19.11 7.76 9.34
N LEU A 16 19.34 6.81 10.24
CA LEU A 16 18.88 5.43 10.07
C LEU A 16 17.36 5.32 10.05
N ASN A 17 16.69 6.07 10.92
CA ASN A 17 15.22 6.11 10.96
C ASN A 17 14.63 6.68 9.68
N GLU A 18 15.18 7.79 9.17
CA GLU A 18 14.75 8.39 7.91
C GLU A 18 14.89 7.42 6.74
N ASN A 19 16.00 6.69 6.67
CA ASN A 19 16.22 5.70 5.63
C ASN A 19 15.23 4.54 5.73
N ALA A 20 14.98 4.03 6.94
CA ALA A 20 14.00 2.98 7.17
C ALA A 20 12.59 3.44 6.79
N GLU A 21 12.19 4.65 7.18
CA GLU A 21 10.91 5.22 6.81
C GLU A 21 10.72 5.29 5.30
N LYS A 22 11.73 5.76 4.59
CA LYS A 22 11.70 5.85 3.13
C LYS A 22 11.47 4.49 2.49
N ILE A 23 12.19 3.46 2.94
CA ILE A 23 12.07 2.10 2.39
C ILE A 23 10.70 1.51 2.72
N ILE A 24 10.21 1.70 3.93
CA ILE A 24 8.89 1.23 4.34
C ILE A 24 7.78 1.90 3.52
N ARG A 25 7.88 3.21 3.30
CA ARG A 25 6.94 3.92 2.42
C ARG A 25 6.97 3.38 1.00
N GLU A 26 8.15 3.13 0.43
CA GLU A 26 8.30 2.54 -0.90
C GLU A 26 7.67 1.14 -0.96
N ALA A 27 7.86 0.32 0.07
CA ALA A 27 7.25 -1.00 0.16
C ALA A 27 5.72 -0.91 0.20
N ALA A 28 5.17 0.03 0.96
CA ALA A 28 3.72 0.23 1.06
C ALA A 28 3.14 0.72 -0.27
N ILE A 29 3.83 1.60 -0.97
CA ILE A 29 3.41 2.08 -2.30
C ILE A 29 3.41 0.91 -3.29
N ALA A 30 4.44 0.07 -3.29
CA ALA A 30 4.52 -1.10 -4.16
C ALA A 30 3.38 -2.08 -3.86
N ALA A 31 3.10 -2.36 -2.59
CA ALA A 31 2.02 -3.25 -2.18
C ALA A 31 0.65 -2.72 -2.60
N SER A 32 0.35 -1.46 -2.32
CA SER A 32 -0.93 -0.87 -2.69
C SER A 32 -1.11 -0.81 -4.21
N GLY A 33 -0.06 -0.52 -4.95
CA GLY A 33 -0.07 -0.53 -6.41
C GLY A 33 -0.45 -1.89 -6.98
N GLU A 34 0.17 -2.96 -6.48
CA GLU A 34 -0.16 -4.33 -6.91
C GLU A 34 -1.60 -4.71 -6.57
N ALA A 35 -2.04 -4.41 -5.35
CA ALA A 35 -3.41 -4.70 -4.92
C ALA A 35 -4.44 -4.01 -5.83
N ILE A 36 -4.24 -2.73 -6.11
CA ILE A 36 -5.14 -1.94 -6.95
C ILE A 36 -5.16 -2.47 -8.39
N GLN A 37 -4.00 -2.67 -8.98
CA GLN A 37 -3.90 -3.07 -10.39
C GLN A 37 -4.40 -4.48 -10.65
N ARG A 38 -4.24 -5.38 -9.68
CA ARG A 38 -4.70 -6.77 -9.80
C ARG A 38 -6.16 -6.98 -9.40
N THR A 39 -6.84 -5.95 -8.95
CA THR A 39 -8.25 -6.04 -8.58
C THR A 39 -9.09 -6.08 -9.86
N PRO A 40 -9.90 -7.15 -10.07
CA PRO A 40 -10.80 -7.19 -11.21
C PRO A 40 -11.95 -6.22 -11.03
N VAL A 41 -12.35 -5.55 -12.11
CA VAL A 41 -13.42 -4.55 -12.02
C VAL A 41 -14.24 -4.45 -13.29
N LYS A 42 -15.55 -4.38 -13.10
CA LYS A 42 -16.47 -3.91 -14.11
C LYS A 42 -16.69 -2.41 -13.98
N THR A 43 -16.87 -1.89 -12.76
CA THR A 43 -17.25 -0.51 -12.49
C THR A 43 -16.17 0.34 -11.84
N GLY A 44 -15.08 -0.27 -11.39
CA GLY A 44 -14.04 0.42 -10.65
C GLY A 44 -14.28 0.50 -9.14
N LYS A 45 -15.43 0.06 -8.64
CA LYS A 45 -15.76 0.16 -7.22
C LYS A 45 -14.74 -0.54 -6.32
N ALA A 46 -14.35 -1.76 -6.68
CA ALA A 46 -13.37 -2.50 -5.88
C ALA A 46 -12.00 -1.81 -5.86
N ARG A 47 -11.56 -1.29 -7.00
CA ARG A 47 -10.26 -0.58 -7.10
C ARG A 47 -10.23 0.69 -6.28
N ILE A 48 -11.27 1.53 -6.36
CA ILE A 48 -11.28 2.81 -5.66
C ILE A 48 -11.41 2.66 -4.15
N ASN A 49 -11.83 1.49 -3.68
CA ASN A 49 -12.01 1.22 -2.26
C ASN A 49 -10.79 0.62 -1.57
N TRP A 50 -9.66 0.49 -2.27
CA TRP A 50 -8.39 0.25 -1.61
C TRP A 50 -7.97 1.51 -0.85
N LYS A 51 -7.74 1.34 0.45
CA LYS A 51 -7.41 2.45 1.36
C LYS A 51 -6.17 2.13 2.17
N VAL A 52 -5.43 3.17 2.49
CA VAL A 52 -4.31 3.12 3.41
C VAL A 52 -4.71 3.82 4.72
N SER A 53 -4.49 3.15 5.83
CA SER A 53 -4.73 3.67 7.18
C SER A 53 -3.50 3.42 8.04
N PHE A 54 -3.38 4.16 9.13
CA PHE A 54 -2.29 3.99 10.10
C PHE A 54 -2.85 3.58 11.45
N GLY A 55 -2.30 2.51 12.03
CA GLY A 55 -2.71 1.98 13.32
C GLY A 55 -3.94 1.11 13.27
N THR A 56 -5.06 1.62 12.83
CA THR A 56 -6.32 0.88 12.67
C THR A 56 -6.89 1.13 11.28
N PHE A 57 -7.53 0.10 10.72
CA PHE A 57 -8.21 0.24 9.45
C PHE A 57 -9.49 1.07 9.61
N LYS A 58 -9.65 2.07 8.75
CA LYS A 58 -10.84 2.92 8.73
C LYS A 58 -11.77 2.45 7.61
N PRO A 59 -12.88 1.76 7.93
CA PRO A 59 -13.81 1.30 6.93
C PRO A 59 -14.59 2.45 6.30
N GLY A 60 -15.26 2.18 5.22
CA GLY A 60 -16.08 3.12 4.48
C GLY A 60 -15.93 2.90 3.00
N GLU A 61 -17.03 2.83 2.27
CA GLU A 61 -17.02 2.64 0.83
C GLU A 61 -17.07 3.97 0.10
N ARG A 62 -16.32 4.07 -0.99
CA ARG A 62 -16.42 5.13 -1.96
C ARG A 62 -17.23 4.64 -3.16
N LYS A 63 -18.03 5.53 -3.72
CA LYS A 63 -18.71 5.27 -4.97
C LYS A 63 -17.70 5.34 -6.10
N GLY A 64 -17.66 4.32 -6.96
CA GLY A 64 -16.76 4.30 -8.10
C GLY A 64 -17.17 5.31 -9.17
N PRO A 65 -16.27 5.64 -10.11
CA PRO A 65 -16.60 6.51 -11.23
C PRO A 65 -17.68 5.86 -12.11
N ASP A 66 -18.55 6.67 -12.67
CA ASP A 66 -19.66 6.24 -13.50
C ASP A 66 -19.70 7.08 -14.78
N THR A 67 -18.87 6.70 -15.75
CA THR A 67 -18.77 7.36 -17.05
C THR A 67 -19.62 6.68 -18.12
N GLY A 68 -20.29 5.58 -17.78
CA GLY A 68 -20.97 4.73 -18.76
C GLY A 68 -20.05 3.81 -19.55
N ARG A 69 -18.72 3.90 -19.37
CA ARG A 69 -17.71 3.06 -20.03
C ARG A 69 -16.89 2.31 -18.99
N ALA A 70 -16.94 0.97 -19.04
CA ALA A 70 -16.23 0.14 -18.07
C ALA A 70 -14.72 0.39 -18.05
N GLU A 71 -14.11 0.54 -19.22
CA GLU A 71 -12.67 0.78 -19.31
C GLU A 71 -12.27 2.15 -18.74
N ALA A 72 -13.03 3.20 -19.04
CA ALA A 72 -12.79 4.52 -18.49
C ALA A 72 -12.96 4.53 -16.96
N ASN A 73 -13.99 3.86 -16.46
CA ASN A 73 -14.20 3.71 -15.01
C ASN A 73 -13.03 2.99 -14.34
N ARG A 74 -12.51 1.95 -14.98
CA ARG A 74 -11.37 1.18 -14.49
C ARG A 74 -10.12 2.03 -14.40
N GLN A 75 -9.81 2.79 -15.43
CA GLN A 75 -8.65 3.67 -15.46
C GLN A 75 -8.75 4.80 -14.43
N LEU A 76 -9.90 5.45 -14.35
CA LEU A 76 -10.14 6.53 -13.38
C LEU A 76 -10.04 6.03 -11.94
N ALA A 77 -10.67 4.90 -11.66
CA ALA A 77 -10.61 4.30 -10.32
C ALA A 77 -9.18 3.91 -9.93
N SER A 78 -8.42 3.33 -10.85
CA SER A 78 -7.03 2.95 -10.60
C SER A 78 -6.17 4.17 -10.33
N THR A 79 -6.28 5.20 -11.15
CA THR A 79 -5.49 6.43 -11.00
C THR A 79 -5.80 7.11 -9.68
N GLU A 80 -7.07 7.27 -9.35
CA GLU A 80 -7.49 7.91 -8.09
C GLU A 80 -7.04 7.10 -6.88
N ALA A 81 -7.21 5.78 -6.92
CA ALA A 81 -6.78 4.92 -5.82
C ALA A 81 -5.26 4.97 -5.60
N LEU A 82 -4.48 4.94 -6.68
CA LEU A 82 -3.01 5.02 -6.61
C LEU A 82 -2.55 6.38 -6.05
N ILE A 83 -3.15 7.46 -6.51
CA ILE A 83 -2.82 8.81 -6.01
C ILE A 83 -3.16 8.95 -4.53
N ASN A 84 -4.34 8.50 -4.12
CA ASN A 84 -4.77 8.58 -2.73
C ASN A 84 -3.87 7.74 -1.82
N ALA A 85 -3.51 6.53 -2.24
CA ALA A 85 -2.59 5.67 -1.49
C ALA A 85 -1.22 6.33 -1.35
N ALA A 86 -0.64 6.83 -2.43
CA ALA A 86 0.67 7.47 -2.41
C ALA A 86 0.67 8.71 -1.52
N ASN A 87 -0.36 9.55 -1.62
CA ASN A 87 -0.47 10.75 -0.80
C ASN A 87 -0.59 10.42 0.69
N ARG A 88 -1.33 9.39 1.03
CA ARG A 88 -1.47 8.95 2.42
C ARG A 88 -0.16 8.39 2.97
N ILE A 89 0.48 7.51 2.21
CA ILE A 89 1.74 6.85 2.59
C ILE A 89 2.86 7.88 2.76
N LYS A 90 2.90 8.91 1.93
CA LYS A 90 3.90 9.98 1.99
C LYS A 90 3.99 10.63 3.37
N GLY A 91 2.87 10.69 4.10
CA GLY A 91 2.81 11.27 5.44
C GLY A 91 3.18 10.31 6.58
N TRP A 92 3.45 9.05 6.28
CA TRP A 92 3.77 8.08 7.33
C TRP A 92 5.17 8.30 7.90
N ARG A 93 5.26 8.19 9.23
CA ARG A 93 6.51 8.24 10.00
C ARG A 93 6.53 7.13 11.04
N ILE A 94 7.71 6.73 11.48
CA ILE A 94 7.85 5.84 12.64
C ILE A 94 7.12 6.49 13.82
N GLY A 95 6.24 5.74 14.46
CA GLY A 95 5.36 6.26 15.51
C GLY A 95 3.94 6.57 15.06
N SER A 96 3.67 6.62 13.77
CA SER A 96 2.32 6.80 13.23
C SER A 96 1.45 5.53 13.32
N GLY A 97 2.03 4.41 13.74
CA GLY A 97 1.37 3.11 13.74
C GLY A 97 1.69 2.29 12.50
N SER A 98 1.15 1.09 12.43
CA SER A 98 1.33 0.21 11.26
C SER A 98 0.64 0.77 10.05
N ILE A 99 1.23 0.60 8.87
CA ILE A 99 0.57 0.91 7.60
C ILE A 99 -0.36 -0.26 7.27
N ILE A 100 -1.64 0.04 7.13
CA ILE A 100 -2.67 -0.95 6.81
C ILE A 100 -3.23 -0.63 5.44
N ILE A 101 -3.16 -1.60 4.54
CA ILE A 101 -3.74 -1.52 3.20
C ILE A 101 -4.95 -2.46 3.19
N GLY A 102 -6.13 -1.91 3.04
CA GLY A 102 -7.37 -2.66 3.14
C GLY A 102 -8.43 -2.17 2.17
N ASN A 103 -9.50 -2.97 2.08
CA ASN A 103 -10.61 -2.68 1.18
C ASN A 103 -11.93 -2.98 1.88
N SER A 104 -12.85 -2.02 1.86
CA SER A 104 -14.14 -2.12 2.56
C SER A 104 -15.24 -2.80 1.75
N VAL A 105 -14.98 -3.13 0.49
CA VAL A 105 -15.98 -3.78 -0.36
C VAL A 105 -16.24 -5.21 0.16
N GLY A 106 -17.52 -5.55 0.36
CA GLY A 106 -17.90 -6.80 1.00
C GLY A 106 -17.47 -8.06 0.25
N TYR A 107 -17.30 -7.99 -1.07
CA TYR A 107 -16.89 -9.13 -1.89
C TYR A 107 -15.39 -9.22 -2.15
N ILE A 108 -14.57 -8.37 -1.51
CA ILE A 108 -13.12 -8.33 -1.81
C ILE A 108 -12.39 -9.62 -1.46
N ALA A 109 -12.81 -10.30 -0.40
CA ALA A 109 -12.21 -11.58 -0.02
C ALA A 109 -12.47 -12.66 -1.07
N ASP A 110 -13.66 -12.66 -1.69
CA ASP A 110 -13.98 -13.58 -2.75
C ASP A 110 -13.15 -13.32 -4.01
N LEU A 111 -12.93 -12.05 -4.36
CA LEU A 111 -12.04 -11.68 -5.46
C LEU A 111 -10.61 -12.16 -5.20
N ASP A 112 -10.13 -12.00 -3.98
CA ASP A 112 -8.77 -12.44 -3.61
C ASP A 112 -8.61 -13.96 -3.70
N ARG A 113 -9.68 -14.72 -3.45
CA ARG A 113 -9.70 -16.18 -3.60
C ARG A 113 -9.85 -16.66 -5.06
N GLY A 114 -10.08 -15.75 -5.99
CA GLY A 114 -10.11 -16.08 -7.42
C GLY A 114 -11.48 -16.45 -7.97
N THR A 115 -12.55 -15.86 -7.44
CA THR A 115 -13.91 -16.06 -7.99
C THR A 115 -14.17 -15.30 -9.28
N SER A 116 -13.29 -14.35 -9.63
CA SER A 116 -13.39 -13.55 -10.84
C SER A 116 -12.55 -14.13 -11.98
N ARG A 117 -13.11 -14.08 -13.20
CA ARG A 117 -12.38 -14.44 -14.41
C ARG A 117 -11.46 -13.29 -14.92
N GLN A 118 -11.61 -12.09 -14.37
CA GLN A 118 -10.89 -10.90 -14.86
C GLN A 118 -9.48 -10.77 -14.28
N ALA A 119 -9.19 -11.44 -13.16
CA ALA A 119 -7.88 -11.43 -12.54
C ALA A 119 -7.61 -12.77 -11.86
N MET A 120 -6.34 -13.13 -11.79
CA MET A 120 -5.91 -14.32 -11.06
C MET A 120 -6.11 -14.11 -9.56
N ALA A 121 -6.33 -15.21 -8.83
CA ALA A 121 -6.38 -15.20 -7.38
C ALA A 121 -5.10 -14.63 -6.78
N GLY A 122 -5.20 -14.05 -5.60
CA GLY A 122 -4.03 -13.70 -4.82
C GLY A 122 -3.58 -12.25 -4.93
N MET A 123 -4.51 -11.29 -5.02
CA MET A 123 -4.17 -9.87 -4.95
C MET A 123 -3.30 -9.55 -3.74
N SER A 124 -3.67 -10.06 -2.58
CA SER A 124 -2.91 -9.88 -1.34
C SER A 124 -1.55 -10.56 -1.40
N LYS A 125 -1.47 -11.74 -1.98
CA LYS A 125 -0.20 -12.46 -2.16
C LYS A 125 0.80 -11.66 -2.99
N PHE A 126 0.35 -11.12 -4.11
CA PHE A 126 1.20 -10.29 -4.98
C PHE A 126 1.58 -8.96 -4.32
N ALA A 127 0.67 -8.36 -3.57
CA ALA A 127 0.95 -7.15 -2.82
C ALA A 127 2.02 -7.38 -1.75
N ILE A 128 1.91 -8.46 -0.99
CA ILE A 128 2.89 -8.85 0.02
C ILE A 128 4.24 -9.12 -0.63
N ALA A 129 4.28 -9.85 -1.73
CA ALA A 129 5.52 -10.15 -2.46
C ALA A 129 6.21 -8.87 -2.94
N ALA A 130 5.45 -7.90 -3.46
CA ALA A 130 6.00 -6.62 -3.91
C ALA A 130 6.62 -5.82 -2.75
N ALA A 131 5.94 -5.77 -1.61
CA ALA A 131 6.46 -5.12 -0.41
C ALA A 131 7.74 -5.78 0.09
N GLN A 132 7.75 -7.12 0.16
CA GLN A 132 8.91 -7.88 0.60
C GLN A 132 10.11 -7.65 -0.30
N ASP A 133 9.90 -7.56 -1.61
CA ASP A 133 10.98 -7.31 -2.57
C ASP A 133 11.64 -5.95 -2.31
N VAL A 134 10.85 -4.91 -2.09
CA VAL A 134 11.37 -3.57 -1.76
C VAL A 134 12.15 -3.61 -0.44
N LEU A 135 11.61 -4.27 0.59
CA LEU A 135 12.25 -4.36 1.89
C LEU A 135 13.57 -5.13 1.82
N ARG A 136 13.66 -6.17 1.01
CA ARG A 136 14.92 -6.93 0.80
C ARG A 136 15.96 -6.09 0.08
N LYS A 137 15.58 -5.40 -0.98
CA LYS A 137 16.47 -4.49 -1.71
C LYS A 137 16.99 -3.37 -0.82
N GLY A 138 16.15 -2.89 0.10
CA GLY A 138 16.52 -1.90 1.10
C GLY A 138 17.24 -2.48 2.31
N LYS A 139 17.49 -3.80 2.36
CA LYS A 139 18.14 -4.51 3.45
C LYS A 139 17.38 -4.47 4.79
N LEU A 140 16.07 -4.24 4.76
CA LEU A 140 15.22 -4.32 5.95
C LEU A 140 14.68 -5.72 6.20
N LEU A 141 14.76 -6.63 5.20
CA LEU A 141 14.45 -8.05 5.34
C LEU A 141 15.62 -8.87 4.85
N LYS A 142 15.84 -10.01 5.49
CA LYS A 142 16.87 -10.98 5.06
C LYS A 142 16.40 -11.64 3.77
N LYS A 143 17.36 -11.93 2.88
CA LYS A 143 17.09 -12.78 1.73
C LYS A 143 16.75 -14.18 2.23
N ASN A 144 15.73 -14.79 1.62
CA ASN A 144 15.51 -16.23 1.73
C ASN A 144 16.66 -16.92 0.98
N GLY A 145 17.52 -17.51 1.75
CA GLY A 145 18.68 -18.13 1.18
C GLY A 145 18.80 -19.52 1.26
#